data_574f32bfa7dd07d2168cee3bf31c7a85
#
_entry.id   574f32bfa7dd07d2168cee3bf31c7a85
#
_cell.length_a   1.000
_cell.length_b   1.000
_cell.length_c   1.000
_cell.angle_alpha   90.00
_cell.angle_beta   90.00
_cell.angle_gamma   90.00
#
_symmetry.space_group_name_H-M   'P 1'
#
loop_
_entity.id
_entity.type
_entity.pdbx_description
1 polymer ?
#
loop_
_entity_poly.entity_id
_entity_poly.type
_entity_poly.pdbx_seq_one_letter_code
_entity_poly.pdbx_strand_id
1 'polypeptide(L)'
;WVNILSAYAQVNNPALGTYSASQAAAWSVAQCMRAEMSGGGVRVVNAFAGPLEDEWHQMVPPPKLEPDMVAGRIVAALQKGLEDLAIGAVAEEIAERLAENPKEIEREIKL
;
A
#
# COMPACT_ATOMS: atom_id res chain seq x y z
N TRP A 1 -6.05 0.78 14.29
CA TRP A 1 -6.71 0.85 12.98
C TRP A 1 -5.73 0.45 11.88
N VAL A 2 -6.16 -0.42 10.99
CA VAL A 2 -5.34 -0.86 9.85
C VAL A 2 -6.07 -0.53 8.55
N ASN A 3 -5.37 0.15 7.65
CA ASN A 3 -5.80 0.33 6.26
C ASN A 3 -4.98 -0.60 5.37
N ILE A 4 -5.66 -1.34 4.52
CA ILE A 4 -5.02 -2.13 3.46
C ILE A 4 -5.18 -1.34 2.16
N LEU A 5 -4.07 -0.79 1.69
CA LEU A 5 -4.01 0.08 0.52
C LEU A 5 -3.25 -0.61 -0.61
N SER A 6 -3.49 -0.17 -1.83
CA SER A 6 -2.69 -0.60 -2.97
C SER A 6 -1.29 0.03 -2.93
N ALA A 7 -0.30 -0.69 -3.43
CA ALA A 7 1.01 -0.13 -3.75
C ALA A 7 0.90 1.10 -4.69
N TYR A 8 -0.12 1.13 -5.54
CA TYR A 8 -0.40 2.27 -6.43
C TYR A 8 -1.03 3.49 -5.74
N ALA A 9 -1.18 3.47 -4.43
CA ALA A 9 -1.47 4.68 -3.65
C ALA A 9 -0.28 5.65 -3.62
N GLN A 10 0.92 5.12 -3.75
CA GLN A 10 2.17 5.86 -3.64
C GLN A 10 2.77 6.25 -4.99
N VAL A 11 2.39 5.57 -6.05
CA VAL A 11 2.85 5.82 -7.41
C VAL A 11 1.70 5.60 -8.39
N ASN A 12 1.57 6.48 -9.36
CA ASN A 12 0.51 6.37 -10.36
C ASN A 12 0.78 5.23 -11.34
N ASN A 13 -0.28 4.48 -11.65
CA ASN A 13 -0.30 3.57 -12.77
C ASN A 13 -1.28 4.11 -13.83
N PRO A 14 -0.80 4.63 -14.97
CA PRO A 14 -1.67 5.24 -15.97
C PRO A 14 -2.75 4.30 -16.54
N ALA A 15 -2.46 3.00 -16.61
CA ALA A 15 -3.42 2.00 -17.03
C ALA A 15 -4.58 1.81 -16.02
N LEU A 16 -4.36 2.20 -14.77
CA LEU A 16 -5.30 2.12 -13.65
C LEU A 16 -5.47 3.49 -12.99
N GLY A 17 -5.57 4.56 -13.78
CA GLY A 17 -5.48 5.93 -13.30
C GLY A 17 -6.51 6.30 -12.24
N THR A 18 -7.78 5.95 -12.44
CA THR A 18 -8.83 6.24 -11.46
C THR A 18 -8.69 5.41 -10.19
N TYR A 19 -8.27 4.16 -10.33
CA TYR A 19 -7.98 3.30 -9.19
C TYR A 19 -6.79 3.84 -8.37
N SER A 20 -5.70 4.18 -9.02
CA SER A 20 -4.53 4.79 -8.37
C SER A 20 -4.90 6.09 -7.64
N ALA A 21 -5.70 6.95 -8.27
CA ALA A 21 -6.18 8.18 -7.66
C ALA A 21 -7.02 7.91 -6.41
N SER A 22 -7.92 6.91 -6.45
CA SER A 22 -8.74 6.54 -5.30
C SER A 22 -7.89 6.02 -4.13
N GLN A 23 -6.87 5.24 -4.42
CA GLN A 23 -5.96 4.71 -3.41
C GLN A 23 -5.06 5.81 -2.82
N ALA A 24 -4.60 6.75 -3.63
CA ALA A 24 -3.86 7.91 -3.15
C ALA A 24 -4.71 8.80 -2.23
N ALA A 25 -6.00 8.99 -2.57
CA ALA A 25 -6.95 9.71 -1.71
C ALA A 25 -7.16 8.98 -0.38
N ALA A 26 -7.32 7.65 -0.39
CA ALA A 26 -7.45 6.86 0.83
C ALA A 26 -6.20 6.97 1.71
N TRP A 27 -5.02 6.99 1.13
CA TRP A 27 -3.77 7.20 1.87
C TRP A 27 -3.71 8.61 2.49
N SER A 28 -4.10 9.63 1.75
CA SER A 28 -4.17 11.00 2.28
C SER A 28 -5.12 11.08 3.50
N VAL A 29 -6.29 10.46 3.41
CA VAL A 29 -7.24 10.36 4.53
C VAL A 29 -6.61 9.62 5.71
N ALA A 30 -5.92 8.52 5.46
CA ALA A 30 -5.25 7.75 6.52
C ALA A 30 -4.18 8.57 7.27
N GLN A 31 -3.46 9.42 6.56
CA GLN A 31 -2.49 10.34 7.18
C GLN A 31 -3.17 11.38 8.06
N CYS A 32 -4.30 11.93 7.62
CA CYS A 32 -5.12 12.83 8.45
C CYS A 32 -5.66 12.12 9.70
N MET A 33 -6.18 10.91 9.55
CA MET A 33 -6.65 10.09 10.68
C MET A 33 -5.53 9.85 11.70
N ARG A 34 -4.33 9.53 11.24
CA ARG A 34 -3.18 9.34 12.13
C ARG A 34 -2.90 10.58 12.96
N ALA A 35 -2.91 11.75 12.33
CA ALA A 35 -2.69 13.02 13.01
C ALA A 35 -3.79 13.32 14.03
N GLU A 36 -5.05 13.12 13.67
CA GLU A 36 -6.20 13.36 14.56
C GLU A 36 -6.23 12.40 15.75
N MET A 37 -5.84 11.16 15.55
CA MET A 37 -5.90 10.11 16.57
C MET A 37 -4.65 10.00 17.44
N SER A 38 -3.58 10.73 17.12
CA SER A 38 -2.28 10.60 17.78
C SER A 38 -2.33 10.82 19.30
N GLY A 39 -3.23 11.67 19.79
CA GLY A 39 -3.42 11.91 21.22
C GLY A 39 -4.42 10.98 21.90
N GLY A 40 -5.14 10.15 21.14
CA GLY A 40 -6.25 9.32 21.64
C GLY A 40 -5.91 7.86 21.89
N GLY A 41 -4.66 7.46 21.78
CA GLY A 41 -4.23 6.08 22.00
C GLY A 41 -4.57 5.10 20.87
N VAL A 42 -5.02 5.60 19.72
CA VAL A 42 -5.29 4.80 18.53
C VAL A 42 -4.12 4.90 17.56
N ARG A 43 -3.51 3.77 17.24
CA ARG A 43 -2.50 3.69 16.18
C ARG A 43 -3.17 3.46 14.83
N VAL A 44 -2.68 4.14 13.80
CA VAL A 44 -3.10 3.95 12.41
C VAL A 44 -1.95 3.33 11.64
N VAL A 45 -2.18 2.13 11.10
CA VAL A 45 -1.20 1.37 10.32
C VAL A 45 -1.69 1.29 8.88
N ASN A 46 -0.81 1.62 7.93
CA ASN A 46 -1.09 1.51 6.50
C ASN A 46 -0.26 0.37 5.90
N ALA A 47 -0.92 -0.62 5.34
CA ALA A 47 -0.29 -1.71 4.61
C ALA A 47 -0.49 -1.50 3.12
N PHE A 48 0.61 -1.31 2.39
CA PHE A 48 0.60 -1.18 0.94
C PHE A 48 0.90 -2.54 0.32
N ALA A 49 -0.03 -3.07 -0.43
CA ALA A 49 0.09 -4.40 -1.01
C ALA A 49 -0.19 -4.40 -2.52
N GLY A 50 0.38 -5.38 -3.22
CA GLY A 50 0.00 -5.73 -4.57
C GLY A 50 -1.30 -6.55 -4.60
N PRO A 51 -1.70 -7.07 -5.79
CA PRO A 51 -2.91 -7.87 -5.93
C PRO A 51 -2.87 -9.11 -5.04
N LEU A 52 -4.02 -9.41 -4.42
CA LEU A 52 -4.21 -10.59 -3.59
C LEU A 52 -4.73 -11.77 -4.41
N GLU A 53 -4.40 -12.99 -4.00
CA GLU A 53 -5.00 -14.20 -4.53
C GLU A 53 -6.38 -14.42 -3.90
N ASP A 54 -7.39 -13.74 -4.44
CA ASP A 54 -8.77 -13.76 -3.97
C ASP A 54 -9.76 -13.74 -5.14
N GLU A 55 -11.04 -13.81 -4.84
CA GLU A 55 -12.11 -13.82 -5.85
C GLU A 55 -12.24 -12.52 -6.65
N TRP A 56 -11.79 -11.39 -6.09
CA TRP A 56 -11.85 -10.08 -6.74
C TRP A 56 -10.74 -9.85 -7.77
N HIS A 57 -9.64 -10.62 -7.66
CA HIS A 57 -8.47 -10.48 -8.50
C HIS A 57 -8.26 -11.65 -9.48
N GLN A 58 -9.32 -12.41 -9.79
CA GLN A 58 -9.23 -13.57 -10.67
C GLN A 58 -8.69 -13.24 -12.06
N MET A 59 -9.03 -12.04 -12.58
CA MET A 59 -8.59 -11.59 -13.89
C MET A 59 -7.19 -10.95 -13.90
N VAL A 60 -6.61 -10.75 -12.72
CA VAL A 60 -5.25 -10.23 -12.61
C VAL A 60 -4.25 -11.37 -12.77
N PRO A 61 -3.28 -11.25 -13.69
CA PRO A 61 -2.27 -12.30 -13.85
C PRO A 61 -1.34 -12.39 -12.63
N PRO A 62 -0.78 -13.59 -12.36
CA PRO A 62 0.22 -13.73 -11.29
C PRO A 62 1.50 -12.92 -11.61
N PRO A 63 2.33 -12.54 -10.60
CA PRO A 63 2.22 -13.01 -9.21
C PRO A 63 1.17 -12.24 -8.39
N LYS A 64 0.50 -12.98 -7.50
CA LYS A 64 -0.47 -12.44 -6.53
C LYS A 64 -0.08 -12.87 -5.12
N LEU A 65 -0.48 -12.08 -4.12
CA LEU A 65 -0.13 -12.36 -2.72
C LEU A 65 -1.18 -13.24 -2.05
N GLU A 66 -0.71 -14.21 -1.28
CA GLU A 66 -1.59 -15.04 -0.46
C GLU A 66 -2.18 -14.22 0.70
N PRO A 67 -3.51 -14.20 0.88
CA PRO A 67 -4.16 -13.42 1.93
C PRO A 67 -3.65 -13.71 3.34
N ASP A 68 -3.40 -14.97 3.67
CA ASP A 68 -2.90 -15.37 4.99
C ASP A 68 -1.50 -14.82 5.27
N MET A 69 -0.65 -14.76 4.26
CA MET A 69 0.68 -14.15 4.37
C MET A 69 0.56 -12.66 4.64
N VAL A 70 -0.32 -11.96 3.92
CA VAL A 70 -0.56 -10.53 4.11
C VAL A 70 -1.07 -10.26 5.51
N ALA A 71 -2.05 -11.03 5.98
CA ALA A 71 -2.58 -10.92 7.34
C ALA A 71 -1.50 -11.13 8.40
N GLY A 72 -0.66 -12.15 8.23
CA GLY A 72 0.46 -12.43 9.13
C GLY A 72 1.48 -11.29 9.20
N ARG A 73 1.80 -10.68 8.06
CA ARG A 73 2.68 -9.52 7.98
C ARG A 73 2.10 -8.29 8.71
N ILE A 74 0.80 -8.06 8.57
CA ILE A 74 0.10 -6.98 9.27
C ILE A 74 0.13 -7.18 10.78
N VAL A 75 -0.18 -8.40 11.26
CA VAL A 75 -0.12 -8.71 12.70
C VAL A 75 1.30 -8.51 13.25
N ALA A 76 2.31 -8.98 12.54
CA ALA A 76 3.70 -8.77 12.94
C ALA A 76 4.08 -7.28 13.00
N ALA A 77 3.61 -6.48 12.04
CA ALA A 77 3.83 -5.04 12.02
C ALA A 77 3.17 -4.34 13.23
N LEU A 78 1.96 -4.73 13.59
CA LEU A 78 1.26 -4.24 14.78
C LEU A 78 2.06 -4.54 16.06
N GLN A 79 2.59 -5.75 16.18
CA GLN A 79 3.40 -6.15 17.33
C GLN A 79 4.72 -5.38 17.43
N LYS A 80 5.31 -5.01 16.29
CA LYS A 80 6.58 -4.25 16.22
C LYS A 80 6.37 -2.73 16.30
N GLY A 81 5.15 -2.24 16.29
CA GLY A 81 4.85 -0.81 16.31
C GLY A 81 5.14 -0.08 15.01
N LEU A 82 5.11 -0.77 13.87
CA LEU A 82 5.31 -0.14 12.56
C LEU A 82 4.08 0.66 12.16
N GLU A 83 4.30 1.77 11.47
CA GLU A 83 3.21 2.65 11.02
C GLU A 83 2.83 2.41 9.56
N ASP A 84 3.81 2.26 8.69
CA ASP A 84 3.63 1.97 7.27
C ASP A 84 4.39 0.70 6.90
N LEU A 85 3.79 -0.12 6.04
CA LEU A 85 4.29 -1.44 5.71
C LEU A 85 4.08 -1.72 4.22
N ALA A 86 5.15 -2.06 3.51
CA ALA A 86 5.08 -2.58 2.14
C ALA A 86 5.06 -4.10 2.17
N ILE A 87 4.11 -4.72 1.48
CA ILE A 87 3.94 -6.17 1.44
C ILE A 87 4.01 -6.68 0.00
N GLY A 88 4.95 -7.55 -0.26
CA GLY A 88 5.20 -8.16 -1.56
C GLY A 88 6.23 -7.42 -2.38
N ALA A 89 6.82 -8.12 -3.35
CA ALA A 89 7.96 -7.60 -4.12
C ALA A 89 7.67 -6.28 -4.83
N VAL A 90 6.47 -6.11 -5.40
CA VAL A 90 6.10 -4.87 -6.10
C VAL A 90 6.03 -3.69 -5.14
N ALA A 91 5.36 -3.86 -4.00
CA ALA A 91 5.22 -2.79 -3.02
C ALA A 91 6.55 -2.44 -2.37
N GLU A 92 7.38 -3.42 -2.08
CA GLU A 92 8.72 -3.24 -1.51
C GLU A 92 9.63 -2.49 -2.48
N GLU A 93 9.65 -2.87 -3.76
CA GLU A 93 10.40 -2.16 -4.79
C GLU A 93 9.95 -0.71 -4.95
N ILE A 94 8.64 -0.46 -4.99
CA ILE A 94 8.09 0.89 -5.07
C ILE A 94 8.56 1.72 -3.87
N ALA A 95 8.47 1.18 -2.66
CA ALA A 95 8.88 1.87 -1.44
C ALA A 95 10.37 2.25 -1.46
N GLU A 96 11.24 1.32 -1.87
CA GLU A 96 12.68 1.56 -1.99
C GLU A 96 12.98 2.65 -3.01
N ARG A 97 12.39 2.56 -4.19
CA ARG A 97 12.63 3.51 -5.28
C ARG A 97 12.10 4.91 -4.99
N LEU A 98 10.96 5.01 -4.29
CA LEU A 98 10.43 6.30 -3.85
C LEU A 98 11.32 6.96 -2.80
N ALA A 99 11.98 6.18 -1.96
CA ALA A 99 12.95 6.69 -0.99
C ALA A 99 14.21 7.22 -1.66
N GLU A 100 14.61 6.63 -2.80
CA GLU A 100 15.80 7.05 -3.55
C GLU A 100 15.50 8.24 -4.47
N ASN A 101 14.56 8.06 -5.41
CA ASN A 101 14.23 9.09 -6.41
C ASN A 101 12.78 8.93 -6.92
N PRO A 102 11.80 9.63 -6.34
CA PRO A 102 10.41 9.51 -6.74
C PRO A 102 10.14 9.91 -8.21
N LYS A 103 10.96 10.79 -8.78
CA LYS A 103 10.78 11.22 -10.17
C LYS A 103 11.24 10.20 -11.20
N GLU A 104 12.13 9.34 -10.83
CA GLU A 104 12.59 8.26 -11.70
C GLU A 104 11.50 7.22 -11.93
N ILE A 105 10.88 6.74 -10.86
CA ILE A 105 9.79 5.78 -10.96
C ILE A 105 8.57 6.36 -11.70
N GLU A 106 8.25 7.64 -11.46
CA GLU A 106 7.17 8.33 -12.17
C GLU A 106 7.39 8.35 -13.69
N ARG A 107 8.63 8.55 -14.13
CA ARG A 107 8.98 8.61 -15.56
C ARG A 107 8.99 7.26 -16.26
N GLU A 108 9.28 6.20 -15.52
CA GLU A 108 9.35 4.85 -16.07
C GLU A 108 7.98 4.21 -16.27
N ILE A 109 7.00 4.52 -15.40
CA ILE A 109 5.64 3.99 -15.51
C ILE A 109 4.91 4.75 -16.62
N LYS A 110 4.70 4.08 -17.73
CA LYS A 110 4.03 4.59 -18.92
C LYS A 110 2.84 3.71 -19.32
N LEU A 111 1.99 4.27 -20.11
CA LEU A 111 0.91 3.53 -20.76
C LEU A 111 1.46 2.48 -21.72
#